data_691fe92d2b4392ab6479c7a51d08a36f
#
_entry.id   691fe92d2b4392ab6479c7a51d08a36f
#
_cell.length_a   1.000
_cell.length_b   1.000
_cell.length_c   1.000
_cell.angle_alpha   90.00
_cell.angle_beta   90.00
_cell.angle_gamma   90.00
#
_symmetry.space_group_name_H-M   'P 1'
#
loop_
_entity.id
_entity.type
_entity.pdbx_description
1 polymer ?
#
loop_
_entity_poly.entity_id
_entity_poly.type
_entity_poly.pdbx_seq_one_letter_code
_entity_poly.pdbx_strand_id
1 'polypeptide(L)'
;MVYIPFVNQVKDKERNVNLRKELLKEKNYIFTWACKGLKRLYDNDFEFSDCAQSKKMYNDALAQYCPEKVFAEECIMFGCKDEYETSVDVGNAFMRFLKDRDISGCNKNNIWKYLEESGVEKIRKRIDSEHPQRIFLGIRLI
;
A
#
# COMPACT_ATOMS: atom_id res chain seq x y z
N MET A 1 -1.26 -11.39 0.63
CA MET A 1 -0.32 -11.63 -0.52
C MET A 1 1.10 -11.45 -0.02
N VAL A 2 2.04 -12.31 -0.41
CA VAL A 2 3.46 -12.21 -0.01
C VAL A 2 4.27 -11.82 -1.24
N TYR A 3 5.05 -10.73 -1.13
CA TYR A 3 5.99 -10.29 -2.17
C TYR A 3 7.39 -10.77 -1.84
N ILE A 4 8.06 -11.39 -2.78
CA ILE A 4 9.45 -11.83 -2.64
C ILE A 4 10.32 -10.92 -3.51
N PRO A 5 11.13 -10.03 -2.90
CA PRO A 5 11.97 -9.11 -3.66
C PRO A 5 13.18 -9.81 -4.28
N PHE A 6 13.33 -9.70 -5.59
CA PHE A 6 14.53 -10.07 -6.32
C PHE A 6 15.26 -8.80 -6.73
N VAL A 7 16.16 -8.32 -5.88
CA VAL A 7 16.88 -7.05 -6.08
C VAL A 7 18.07 -7.16 -7.02
N ASN A 8 18.59 -8.39 -7.23
CA ASN A 8 19.73 -8.62 -8.11
C ASN A 8 19.24 -8.96 -9.52
N GLN A 9 19.64 -8.15 -10.50
CA GLN A 9 19.39 -8.43 -11.90
C GLN A 9 20.62 -9.04 -12.54
N VAL A 10 20.44 -10.18 -13.20
CA VAL A 10 21.50 -10.83 -13.98
C VAL A 10 21.62 -10.10 -15.33
N LYS A 11 22.80 -9.58 -15.63
CA LYS A 11 23.10 -8.94 -16.94
C LYS A 11 23.00 -9.97 -18.06
N ASP A 12 22.58 -9.56 -19.25
CA ASP A 12 22.41 -10.47 -20.39
C ASP A 12 23.67 -11.29 -20.72
N LYS A 13 24.85 -10.69 -20.53
CA LYS A 13 26.16 -11.36 -20.75
C LYS A 13 26.46 -12.47 -19.72
N GLU A 14 25.85 -12.43 -18.55
CA GLU A 14 26.04 -13.35 -17.43
C GLU A 14 24.93 -14.39 -17.35
N ARG A 15 23.97 -14.31 -18.27
CA ARG A 15 22.78 -15.16 -18.28
C ARG A 15 23.13 -16.59 -18.66
N ASN A 16 22.89 -17.53 -17.73
CA ASN A 16 23.07 -18.95 -17.98
C ASN A 16 21.89 -19.53 -18.79
N VAL A 17 22.10 -19.72 -20.09
CA VAL A 17 21.08 -20.32 -20.99
C VAL A 17 20.73 -21.76 -20.63
N ASN A 18 21.59 -22.49 -19.92
CA ASN A 18 21.41 -23.88 -19.52
C ASN A 18 20.92 -24.05 -18.09
N LEU A 19 20.62 -22.94 -17.37
CA LEU A 19 20.23 -22.95 -15.96
C LEU A 19 19.13 -23.99 -15.66
N ARG A 20 18.11 -24.07 -16.52
CA ARG A 20 17.02 -25.07 -16.37
C ARG A 20 17.55 -26.50 -16.36
N LYS A 21 18.48 -26.84 -17.25
CA LYS A 21 19.04 -28.19 -17.35
C LYS A 21 19.92 -28.52 -16.12
N GLU A 22 20.61 -27.53 -15.61
CA GLU A 22 21.45 -27.67 -14.41
C GLU A 22 20.58 -27.86 -13.15
N LEU A 23 19.54 -27.04 -12.97
CA LEU A 23 18.60 -27.19 -11.86
C LEU A 23 17.88 -28.54 -11.87
N LEU A 24 17.58 -29.09 -13.06
CA LEU A 24 16.96 -30.43 -13.15
C LEU A 24 17.88 -31.55 -12.65
N LYS A 25 19.21 -31.39 -12.67
CA LYS A 25 20.14 -32.33 -12.07
C LYS A 25 20.06 -32.32 -10.55
N GLU A 26 19.72 -31.20 -9.97
CA GLU A 26 19.60 -30.98 -8.51
C GLU A 26 18.16 -31.13 -7.97
N LYS A 27 17.25 -31.70 -8.76
CA LYS A 27 15.82 -31.83 -8.41
C LYS A 27 15.56 -32.40 -7.03
N ASN A 28 16.36 -33.40 -6.59
CA ASN A 28 16.18 -34.03 -5.28
C ASN A 28 16.53 -33.06 -4.13
N TYR A 29 17.56 -32.23 -4.32
CA TYR A 29 17.92 -31.20 -3.36
C TYR A 29 16.84 -30.12 -3.28
N ILE A 30 16.36 -29.65 -4.44
CA ILE A 30 15.29 -28.66 -4.52
C ILE A 30 14.01 -29.17 -3.86
N PHE A 31 13.65 -30.44 -4.10
CA PHE A 31 12.52 -31.08 -3.45
C PHE A 31 12.68 -31.15 -1.92
N THR A 32 13.84 -31.59 -1.45
CA THR A 32 14.14 -31.66 -0.01
C THR A 32 14.07 -30.27 0.64
N TRP A 33 14.58 -29.25 -0.05
CA TRP A 33 14.48 -27.86 0.43
C TRP A 33 13.04 -27.38 0.52
N ALA A 34 12.20 -27.69 -0.48
CA ALA A 34 10.77 -27.37 -0.46
C ALA A 34 10.04 -28.08 0.69
N CYS A 35 10.33 -29.36 0.94
CA CYS A 35 9.77 -30.11 2.07
C CYS A 35 10.15 -29.49 3.43
N LYS A 36 11.39 -29.03 3.57
CA LYS A 36 11.81 -28.29 4.78
C LYS A 36 11.05 -26.98 4.96
N GLY A 37 10.77 -26.29 3.86
CA GLY A 37 9.92 -25.08 3.87
C GLY A 37 8.48 -25.37 4.30
N LEU A 38 7.90 -26.44 3.74
CA LEU A 38 6.54 -26.87 4.10
C LEU A 38 6.46 -27.29 5.57
N LYS A 39 7.46 -28.01 6.10
CA LYS A 39 7.49 -28.36 7.52
C LYS A 39 7.48 -27.12 8.40
N ARG A 40 8.31 -26.10 8.11
CA ARG A 40 8.30 -24.84 8.88
C ARG A 40 6.96 -24.12 8.82
N LEU A 41 6.30 -24.15 7.65
CA LEU A 41 4.98 -23.55 7.49
C LEU A 41 3.94 -24.30 8.31
N TYR A 42 3.99 -25.64 8.32
CA TYR A 42 3.14 -26.48 9.15
C TYR A 42 3.37 -26.23 10.65
N ASP A 43 4.63 -26.17 11.09
CA ASP A 43 5.02 -25.90 12.48
C ASP A 43 4.61 -24.47 12.94
N ASN A 44 4.31 -23.56 12.00
CA ASN A 44 3.84 -22.20 12.23
C ASN A 44 2.35 -22.01 11.87
N ASP A 45 1.52 -23.03 12.05
CA ASP A 45 0.07 -23.02 11.79
C ASP A 45 -0.33 -22.45 10.40
N PHE A 46 0.48 -22.71 9.39
CA PHE A 46 0.34 -22.19 8.02
C PHE A 46 0.42 -20.66 7.90
N GLU A 47 0.95 -19.98 8.90
CA GLU A 47 1.23 -18.55 8.81
C GLU A 47 2.63 -18.30 8.25
N PHE A 48 2.72 -17.38 7.30
CA PHE A 48 4.00 -16.94 6.76
C PHE A 48 4.72 -16.02 7.75
N SER A 49 6.03 -16.22 7.89
CA SER A 49 6.86 -15.33 8.70
C SER A 49 6.83 -13.90 8.16
N ASP A 50 6.76 -12.95 9.06
CA ASP A 50 6.82 -11.53 8.72
C ASP A 50 8.17 -11.15 8.09
N CYS A 51 8.10 -10.46 6.97
CA CYS A 51 9.25 -9.92 6.27
C CYS A 51 9.05 -8.42 6.01
N ALA A 52 9.86 -7.59 6.61
CA ALA A 52 9.78 -6.13 6.47
C ALA A 52 9.91 -5.67 5.01
N GLN A 53 10.80 -6.32 4.23
CA GLN A 53 10.98 -6.01 2.81
C GLN A 53 9.73 -6.38 1.99
N SER A 54 9.11 -7.53 2.29
CA SER A 54 7.87 -7.96 1.65
C SER A 54 6.72 -6.99 1.93
N LYS A 55 6.59 -6.55 3.19
CA LYS A 55 5.59 -5.55 3.60
C LYS A 55 5.82 -4.22 2.89
N LYS A 56 7.07 -3.76 2.83
CA LYS A 56 7.41 -2.52 2.12
C LYS A 56 7.03 -2.61 0.64
N MET A 57 7.43 -3.66 -0.07
CA MET A 57 7.07 -3.84 -1.48
C MET A 57 5.56 -3.94 -1.71
N TYR A 58 4.84 -4.60 -0.80
CA TYR A 58 3.39 -4.65 -0.85
C TYR A 58 2.78 -3.24 -0.73
N ASN A 59 3.23 -2.45 0.24
CA ASN A 59 2.75 -1.10 0.45
C ASN A 59 3.12 -0.17 -0.73
N ASP A 60 4.34 -0.29 -1.26
CA ASP A 60 4.77 0.47 -2.44
C ASP A 60 3.92 0.15 -3.68
N ALA A 61 3.62 -1.14 -3.90
CA ALA A 61 2.73 -1.56 -4.97
C ALA A 61 1.29 -1.09 -4.73
N LEU A 62 0.79 -1.23 -3.51
CA LEU A 62 -0.56 -0.79 -3.14
C LEU A 62 -0.71 0.73 -3.34
N ALA A 63 0.30 1.51 -2.98
CA ALA A 63 0.31 2.95 -3.16
C ALA A 63 0.21 3.38 -4.63
N GLN A 64 0.74 2.60 -5.56
CA GLN A 64 0.61 2.88 -6.99
C GLN A 64 -0.78 2.54 -7.55
N TYR A 65 -1.43 1.49 -7.04
CA TYR A 65 -2.74 1.03 -7.54
C TYR A 65 -3.94 1.62 -6.79
N CYS A 66 -3.76 1.90 -5.50
CA CYS A 66 -4.81 2.44 -4.62
C CYS A 66 -4.20 3.47 -3.66
N PRO A 67 -3.69 4.60 -4.17
CA PRO A 67 -3.02 5.61 -3.34
C PRO A 67 -3.97 6.23 -2.31
N GLU A 68 -5.27 6.28 -2.59
CA GLU A 68 -6.27 6.80 -1.68
C GLU A 68 -6.35 5.99 -0.39
N LYS A 69 -6.28 4.66 -0.52
CA LYS A 69 -6.32 3.75 0.62
C LYS A 69 -5.08 3.92 1.49
N VAL A 70 -3.90 3.93 0.87
CA VAL A 70 -2.64 4.08 1.61
C VAL A 70 -2.56 5.45 2.28
N PHE A 71 -2.99 6.52 1.59
CA PHE A 71 -3.07 7.85 2.18
C PHE A 71 -4.02 7.88 3.38
N ALA A 72 -5.20 7.25 3.27
CA ALA A 72 -6.16 7.20 4.36
C ALA A 72 -5.62 6.43 5.58
N GLU A 73 -4.90 5.32 5.36
CA GLU A 73 -4.30 4.52 6.43
C GLU A 73 -3.10 5.21 7.11
N GLU A 74 -2.31 5.99 6.36
CA GLU A 74 -1.08 6.61 6.88
C GLU A 74 -1.26 8.06 7.35
N CYS A 75 -2.19 8.81 6.76
CA CYS A 75 -2.29 10.25 6.94
C CYS A 75 -3.62 10.71 7.56
N ILE A 76 -4.58 9.80 7.78
CA ILE A 76 -5.89 10.16 8.33
C ILE A 76 -6.18 9.34 9.58
N MET A 77 -6.50 10.01 10.66
CA MET A 77 -7.08 9.40 11.85
C MET A 77 -8.60 9.44 11.75
N PHE A 78 -9.26 8.28 11.87
CA PHE A 78 -10.71 8.13 11.83
C PHE A 78 -11.33 8.06 13.23
N GLY A 79 -12.61 8.37 13.33
CA GLY A 79 -13.37 8.26 14.59
C GLY A 79 -13.12 9.38 15.58
N CYS A 80 -12.55 10.48 15.15
CA CYS A 80 -12.33 11.68 15.94
C CYS A 80 -13.66 12.41 16.14
N LYS A 81 -14.37 12.15 17.26
CA LYS A 81 -15.63 12.83 17.57
C LYS A 81 -15.39 14.34 17.66
N ASP A 82 -16.28 15.12 17.04
CA ASP A 82 -16.26 16.58 17.01
C ASP A 82 -15.12 17.23 16.22
N GLU A 83 -14.25 16.44 15.57
CA GLU A 83 -13.22 16.94 14.66
C GLU A 83 -13.71 16.88 13.20
N TYR A 84 -13.13 17.73 12.39
CA TYR A 84 -13.40 17.75 10.95
C TYR A 84 -12.20 18.31 10.20
N GLU A 85 -12.09 17.91 8.94
CA GLU A 85 -11.11 18.46 8.00
C GLU A 85 -11.81 19.07 6.79
N THR A 86 -11.26 20.16 6.25
CA THR A 86 -11.83 20.73 5.04
C THR A 86 -11.48 19.85 3.81
N SER A 87 -12.36 19.81 2.84
CA SER A 87 -12.07 19.07 1.60
C SER A 87 -10.86 19.64 0.85
N VAL A 88 -10.53 20.91 1.09
CA VAL A 88 -9.37 21.58 0.50
C VAL A 88 -8.09 21.05 1.15
N ASP A 89 -8.06 20.99 2.48
CA ASP A 89 -6.88 20.52 3.23
C ASP A 89 -6.60 19.04 2.97
N VAL A 90 -7.63 18.19 3.05
CA VAL A 90 -7.52 16.77 2.68
C VAL A 90 -7.01 16.60 1.23
N GLY A 91 -7.59 17.36 0.30
CA GLY A 91 -7.15 17.32 -1.09
C GLY A 91 -5.71 17.78 -1.29
N ASN A 92 -5.27 18.83 -0.57
CA ASN A 92 -3.90 19.33 -0.65
C ASN A 92 -2.90 18.34 -0.02
N ALA A 93 -3.24 17.76 1.12
CA ALA A 93 -2.43 16.74 1.78
C ALA A 93 -2.26 15.51 0.87
N PHE A 94 -3.34 15.06 0.24
CA PHE A 94 -3.29 13.96 -0.73
C PHE A 94 -2.40 14.27 -1.94
N MET A 95 -2.49 15.48 -2.49
CA MET A 95 -1.63 15.88 -3.63
C MET A 95 -0.14 15.94 -3.25
N ARG A 96 0.20 16.33 -2.01
CA ARG A 96 1.58 16.26 -1.50
C ARG A 96 2.03 14.81 -1.39
N PHE A 97 1.22 13.95 -0.78
CA PHE A 97 1.49 12.52 -0.66
C PHE A 97 1.77 11.85 -2.02
N LEU A 98 0.98 12.16 -3.06
CA LEU A 98 1.19 11.65 -4.41
C LEU A 98 2.53 12.15 -4.99
N LYS A 99 2.84 13.43 -4.80
CA LYS A 99 4.09 14.03 -5.28
C LYS A 99 5.32 13.42 -4.63
N ASP A 100 5.27 13.23 -3.29
CA ASP A 100 6.40 12.68 -2.52
C ASP A 100 6.72 11.22 -2.90
N ARG A 101 5.74 10.51 -3.48
CA ARG A 101 5.86 9.12 -3.95
C ARG A 101 5.95 8.96 -5.46
N ASP A 102 6.02 10.07 -6.19
CA ASP A 102 6.06 10.10 -7.67
C ASP A 102 4.89 9.33 -8.32
N ILE A 103 3.69 9.43 -7.71
CA ILE A 103 2.47 8.79 -8.19
C ILE A 103 1.72 9.79 -9.08
N SER A 104 1.40 9.36 -10.31
CA SER A 104 0.65 10.15 -11.30
C SER A 104 -0.72 9.53 -11.60
N GLY A 105 -1.59 10.31 -12.26
CA GLY A 105 -2.90 9.83 -12.71
C GLY A 105 -4.03 9.99 -11.70
N CYS A 106 -3.74 10.42 -10.46
CA CYS A 106 -4.74 10.69 -9.43
C CYS A 106 -4.92 12.18 -9.16
N ASN A 107 -6.07 12.56 -8.66
CA ASN A 107 -6.42 13.94 -8.32
C ASN A 107 -7.23 13.99 -7.01
N LYS A 108 -7.56 15.20 -6.55
CA LYS A 108 -8.29 15.42 -5.29
C LYS A 108 -9.66 14.71 -5.23
N ASN A 109 -10.32 14.51 -6.37
CA ASN A 109 -11.62 13.83 -6.38
C ASN A 109 -11.51 12.36 -5.99
N ASN A 110 -10.37 11.73 -6.26
CA ASN A 110 -10.14 10.33 -5.91
C ASN A 110 -10.23 10.13 -4.39
N ILE A 111 -9.52 10.93 -3.60
CA ILE A 111 -9.57 10.80 -2.14
C ILE A 111 -10.92 11.21 -1.58
N TRP A 112 -11.57 12.24 -2.12
CA TRP A 112 -12.89 12.62 -1.65
C TRP A 112 -13.92 11.51 -1.87
N LYS A 113 -13.91 10.90 -3.04
CA LYS A 113 -14.78 9.76 -3.36
C LYS A 113 -14.48 8.56 -2.46
N TYR A 114 -13.21 8.24 -2.26
CA TYR A 114 -12.78 7.15 -1.37
C TYR A 114 -13.29 7.34 0.06
N LEU A 115 -13.17 8.55 0.63
CA LEU A 115 -13.66 8.85 1.97
C LEU A 115 -15.18 8.72 2.08
N GLU A 116 -15.94 9.23 1.08
CA GLU A 116 -17.38 9.08 1.03
C GLU A 116 -17.81 7.60 0.94
N GLU A 117 -17.14 6.81 0.10
CA GLU A 117 -17.37 5.36 -0.03
C GLU A 117 -16.97 4.58 1.25
N SER A 118 -16.02 5.10 2.01
CA SER A 118 -15.61 4.56 3.32
C SER A 118 -16.56 4.96 4.47
N GLY A 119 -17.63 5.69 4.18
CA GLY A 119 -18.66 6.08 5.16
C GLY A 119 -18.33 7.36 5.93
N VAL A 120 -17.34 8.15 5.50
CA VAL A 120 -17.07 9.47 6.08
C VAL A 120 -18.11 10.47 5.60
N GLU A 121 -18.79 11.10 6.54
CA GLU A 121 -19.83 12.08 6.22
C GLU A 121 -19.23 13.39 5.70
N LYS A 122 -19.72 13.86 4.56
CA LYS A 122 -19.33 15.12 3.94
C LYS A 122 -20.48 16.12 3.98
N ILE A 123 -20.27 17.21 4.67
CA ILE A 123 -21.28 18.26 4.83
C ILE A 123 -20.75 19.62 4.35
N ARG A 124 -21.66 20.59 4.24
CA ARG A 124 -21.33 22.00 4.03
C ARG A 124 -21.51 22.75 5.34
N LYS A 125 -20.46 23.37 5.85
CA LYS A 125 -20.46 24.17 7.09
C LYS A 125 -19.81 25.53 6.86
N ARG A 126 -20.33 26.57 7.49
CA ARG A 126 -19.62 27.88 7.57
C ARG A 126 -18.60 27.80 8.67
N ILE A 127 -17.33 28.04 8.32
CA ILE A 127 -16.19 28.05 9.23
C ILE A 127 -15.51 29.38 8.99
N ASP A 128 -15.63 30.33 9.90
CA ASP A 128 -14.95 31.63 9.92
C ASP A 128 -14.83 32.38 8.57
N SER A 129 -15.62 32.00 7.57
CA SER A 129 -15.63 32.59 6.24
C SER A 129 -17.07 32.90 5.79
N GLU A 130 -17.20 33.89 4.90
CA GLU A 130 -18.51 34.25 4.32
C GLU A 130 -19.15 33.13 3.50
N HIS A 131 -18.33 32.19 3.01
CA HIS A 131 -18.78 31.09 2.14
C HIS A 131 -18.75 29.74 2.84
N PRO A 132 -19.80 28.90 2.69
CA PRO A 132 -19.81 27.55 3.25
C PRO A 132 -18.76 26.66 2.58
N GLN A 133 -17.93 26.04 3.40
CA GLN A 133 -16.93 25.07 2.95
C GLN A 133 -17.46 23.63 3.05
N ARG A 134 -16.94 22.75 2.21
CA ARG A 134 -17.17 21.31 2.33
C ARG A 134 -16.20 20.73 3.33
N ILE A 135 -16.71 19.99 4.29
CA ILE A 135 -15.90 19.35 5.34
C ILE A 135 -16.22 17.85 5.42
N PHE A 136 -15.25 17.10 5.88
CA PHE A 136 -15.38 15.70 6.25
C PHE A 136 -15.41 15.60 7.77
N LEU A 137 -16.44 14.97 8.34
CA LEU A 137 -16.63 14.83 9.78
C LEU A 137 -15.92 13.59 10.31
N GLY A 138 -15.48 13.65 11.58
CA GLY A 138 -14.91 12.52 12.28
C GLY A 138 -13.54 12.08 11.80
N ILE A 139 -12.82 12.94 11.09
CA ILE A 139 -11.45 12.68 10.64
C ILE A 139 -10.50 13.81 11.03
N ARG A 140 -9.22 13.46 11.18
CA ARG A 140 -8.12 14.39 11.38
C ARG A 140 -6.92 13.97 10.54
N LEU A 141 -6.26 14.96 9.89
CA LEU A 141 -4.96 14.76 9.25
C LEU A 141 -3.86 14.60 10.31
N ILE A 142 -2.93 13.68 10.07
CA ILE A 142 -1.79 13.37 10.95
C ILE A 142 -0.55 14.10 10.46
#